data_8281e4efbd5612c4e2c86bf95a63991f
#
_entry.id   8281e4efbd5612c4e2c86bf95a63991f
#
_cell.length_a   1.000
_cell.length_b   1.000
_cell.length_c   1.000
_cell.angle_alpha   90.00
_cell.angle_beta   90.00
_cell.angle_gamma   90.00
#
_symmetry.space_group_name_H-M   'P 1'
#
loop_
_entity.id
_entity.type
_entity.pdbx_description
1 polymer ?
#
loop_
_entity_poly.entity_id
_entity_poly.type
_entity_poly.pdbx_seq_one_letter_code
_entity_poly.pdbx_strand_id
1 'polypeptide(L)'
;MLATALVGCVLPAVSAPGDAEPASWRDATTGQRIVRIDDRPGNYGLYFNYNPFTPQGDLMIYLTPEGIRVADTRTWQTRLVLKGQVDRLLFAGPKSRSAYYTLRDATVEEGGPFSVWSVDLDSGNARKIADLPGGRVQSINADETLLAGAYEVEPPPPDIAAQGRRDPVTGSPAYAGVGPDGKPLSFAAAKGKWMADRLAARVPMEMYSVSIATGERKPIHRATDWLNHLLFSPSDPTLLMFCHEGPWHEVDRIWTIRTDGTQLTKIHTRTMAGEIAGHEFWGSDGKTVWYDLQMPRGGTTWLTGRNLATGEQWRYEVAREQASYHFSQSPDGQLFSGDGGNAGKWISLLKPVAREKPVPGLITPGRLETVRVADLGKQDYTLEPNQHFTPDGKWLVYRANVEGKPAIYAVELPH
;
A
#
# COMPACT_ATOMS: atom_id res chain seq x y z
N MET A 1 -56.28 -33.01 23.25
CA MET A 1 -55.40 -32.26 22.37
C MET A 1 -53.99 -32.27 22.99
N LEU A 2 -53.12 -33.13 22.49
CA LEU A 2 -51.73 -33.21 22.94
C LEU A 2 -50.92 -32.30 22.02
N ALA A 3 -50.22 -31.30 22.62
CA ALA A 3 -49.27 -30.45 21.95
C ALA A 3 -47.88 -31.10 21.96
N THR A 4 -47.36 -31.48 20.82
CA THR A 4 -46.02 -32.03 20.63
C THR A 4 -45.05 -30.89 20.49
N ALA A 5 -44.16 -30.69 21.46
CA ALA A 5 -43.06 -29.73 21.40
C ALA A 5 -41.92 -30.32 20.55
N LEU A 6 -41.63 -29.66 19.40
CA LEU A 6 -40.44 -29.95 18.61
C LEU A 6 -39.22 -29.27 19.28
N VAL A 7 -38.36 -30.11 19.89
CA VAL A 7 -37.03 -29.71 20.32
C VAL A 7 -36.11 -29.67 19.11
N GLY A 8 -35.82 -28.47 18.65
CA GLY A 8 -34.81 -28.24 17.58
C GLY A 8 -33.41 -28.51 18.15
N CYS A 9 -32.77 -29.60 17.74
CA CYS A 9 -31.33 -29.81 17.95
C CYS A 9 -30.54 -28.79 17.12
N VAL A 10 -29.95 -27.81 17.80
CA VAL A 10 -28.90 -26.96 17.21
C VAL A 10 -27.63 -27.84 17.20
N LEU A 11 -27.27 -28.33 16.02
CA LEU A 11 -25.97 -28.95 15.80
C LEU A 11 -24.88 -27.85 15.92
N PRO A 12 -23.79 -28.06 16.68
CA PRO A 12 -22.69 -27.15 16.68
C PRO A 12 -22.08 -27.08 15.29
N ALA A 13 -21.82 -25.86 14.81
CA ALA A 13 -21.10 -25.63 13.56
C ALA A 13 -19.75 -26.36 13.64
N VAL A 14 -19.55 -27.36 12.79
CA VAL A 14 -18.27 -28.03 12.64
C VAL A 14 -17.35 -27.00 12.01
N SER A 15 -16.40 -26.47 12.80
CA SER A 15 -15.31 -25.69 12.28
C SER A 15 -14.57 -26.53 11.24
N ALA A 16 -14.41 -25.99 10.03
CA ALA A 16 -13.54 -26.61 9.02
C ALA A 16 -12.15 -26.85 9.64
N PRO A 17 -11.45 -27.93 9.26
CA PRO A 17 -10.08 -28.16 9.76
C PRO A 17 -9.26 -26.91 9.53
N GLY A 18 -8.75 -26.31 10.62
CA GLY A 18 -7.89 -25.14 10.57
C GLY A 18 -6.65 -25.46 9.73
N ASP A 19 -6.15 -24.47 9.03
CA ASP A 19 -4.83 -24.56 8.38
C ASP A 19 -3.77 -24.98 9.43
N ALA A 20 -2.64 -25.53 8.97
CA ALA A 20 -1.54 -25.92 9.84
C ALA A 20 -1.10 -24.74 10.75
N GLU A 21 -0.67 -25.04 11.97
CA GLU A 21 -0.13 -24.03 12.87
C GLU A 21 1.02 -23.27 12.20
N PRO A 22 1.07 -21.93 12.33
CA PRO A 22 2.13 -21.13 11.72
C PRO A 22 3.49 -21.48 12.32
N ALA A 23 4.50 -21.63 11.48
CA ALA A 23 5.87 -21.87 11.93
C ALA A 23 6.41 -20.63 12.66
N SER A 24 7.09 -20.83 13.81
CA SER A 24 7.62 -19.74 14.61
C SER A 24 9.03 -20.07 15.12
N TRP A 25 9.95 -19.09 15.09
CA TRP A 25 11.32 -19.20 15.58
C TRP A 25 11.85 -17.86 16.10
N ARG A 26 13.03 -17.87 16.69
CA ARG A 26 13.78 -16.65 16.99
C ARG A 26 14.81 -16.39 15.90
N ASP A 27 14.83 -15.17 15.37
CA ASP A 27 15.86 -14.71 14.46
C ASP A 27 17.23 -14.77 15.14
N ALA A 28 18.19 -15.46 14.53
CA ALA A 28 19.51 -15.71 15.15
C ALA A 28 20.34 -14.43 15.33
N THR A 29 20.07 -13.40 14.51
CA THR A 29 20.82 -12.13 14.54
C THR A 29 20.19 -11.11 15.47
N THR A 30 18.86 -11.00 15.45
CA THR A 30 18.12 -9.96 16.21
C THR A 30 17.56 -10.49 17.54
N GLY A 31 17.41 -11.81 17.67
CA GLY A 31 16.75 -12.45 18.81
C GLY A 31 15.22 -12.30 18.82
N GLN A 32 14.64 -11.57 17.87
CA GLN A 32 13.20 -11.34 17.79
C GLN A 32 12.47 -12.61 17.34
N ARG A 33 11.24 -12.77 17.83
CA ARG A 33 10.38 -13.86 17.37
C ARG A 33 9.84 -13.56 16.00
N ILE A 34 10.00 -14.50 15.08
CA ILE A 34 9.43 -14.46 13.73
C ILE A 34 8.38 -15.54 13.62
N VAL A 35 7.28 -15.23 12.96
CA VAL A 35 6.21 -16.16 12.60
C VAL A 35 6.07 -16.13 11.08
N ARG A 36 6.13 -17.28 10.43
CA ARG A 36 5.75 -17.44 9.03
C ARG A 36 4.24 -17.73 8.97
N ILE A 37 3.48 -16.74 8.52
CA ILE A 37 2.02 -16.77 8.50
C ILE A 37 1.50 -17.63 7.34
N ASP A 38 2.04 -17.39 6.13
CA ASP A 38 1.62 -18.10 4.93
C ASP A 38 2.77 -18.19 3.92
N ASP A 39 3.02 -19.38 3.39
CA ASP A 39 4.04 -19.65 2.37
C ASP A 39 3.46 -20.33 1.12
N ARG A 40 2.13 -20.28 0.95
CA ARG A 40 1.46 -20.77 -0.25
C ARG A 40 1.96 -20.00 -1.48
N PRO A 41 2.26 -20.68 -2.59
CA PRO A 41 2.62 -20.02 -3.82
C PRO A 41 1.56 -19.00 -4.24
N GLY A 42 1.99 -17.80 -4.68
CA GLY A 42 1.08 -16.73 -5.11
C GLY A 42 0.40 -15.98 -3.96
N ASN A 43 0.82 -16.14 -2.69
CA ASN A 43 0.36 -15.28 -1.62
C ASN A 43 0.74 -13.82 -1.91
N TYR A 44 -0.13 -12.89 -1.51
CA TYR A 44 0.05 -11.46 -1.72
C TYR A 44 -0.43 -10.65 -0.53
N GLY A 45 0.47 -9.90 0.12
CA GLY A 45 0.13 -8.87 1.10
C GLY A 45 -0.15 -7.54 0.42
N LEU A 46 -0.75 -6.61 1.13
CA LEU A 46 -1.06 -5.27 0.59
C LEU A 46 0.21 -4.42 0.46
N TYR A 47 0.11 -3.39 -0.37
CA TYR A 47 1.15 -2.38 -0.51
C TYR A 47 1.27 -1.58 0.79
N PHE A 48 2.47 -1.14 1.16
CA PHE A 48 2.84 -0.62 2.48
C PHE A 48 1.93 0.47 3.07
N ASN A 49 1.24 1.25 2.25
CA ASN A 49 0.37 2.35 2.67
C ASN A 49 -1.13 2.02 2.60
N TYR A 50 -1.50 0.76 2.29
CA TYR A 50 -2.87 0.28 2.35
C TYR A 50 -3.12 -0.46 3.67
N ASN A 51 -4.27 -0.22 4.30
CA ASN A 51 -4.60 -0.87 5.57
C ASN A 51 -5.05 -2.33 5.37
N PRO A 52 -4.29 -3.33 5.88
CA PRO A 52 -4.70 -4.73 5.83
C PRO A 52 -5.51 -5.19 7.05
N PHE A 53 -5.72 -4.36 8.06
CA PHE A 53 -6.28 -4.76 9.35
C PHE A 53 -7.72 -4.33 9.54
N THR A 54 -8.51 -5.19 10.21
CA THR A 54 -9.84 -4.81 10.72
C THR A 54 -9.75 -3.66 11.72
N PRO A 55 -10.85 -2.92 11.97
CA PRO A 55 -10.86 -1.83 12.95
C PRO A 55 -10.46 -2.27 14.37
N GLN A 56 -10.73 -3.54 14.74
CA GLN A 56 -10.35 -4.14 16.02
C GLN A 56 -8.88 -4.58 16.05
N GLY A 57 -8.22 -4.62 14.90
CA GLY A 57 -6.86 -5.09 14.77
C GLY A 57 -6.67 -6.60 14.94
N ASP A 58 -7.74 -7.35 15.06
CA ASP A 58 -7.73 -8.79 15.33
C ASP A 58 -7.54 -9.66 14.09
N LEU A 59 -7.86 -9.16 12.89
CA LEU A 59 -7.67 -9.86 11.63
C LEU A 59 -6.85 -9.02 10.65
N MET A 60 -5.97 -9.69 9.91
CA MET A 60 -5.25 -9.17 8.76
C MET A 60 -5.73 -9.86 7.50
N ILE A 61 -6.08 -9.11 6.47
CA ILE A 61 -6.47 -9.65 5.16
C ILE A 61 -5.24 -9.82 4.25
N TYR A 62 -5.27 -10.84 3.41
CA TYR A 62 -4.30 -11.08 2.34
C TYR A 62 -4.92 -11.93 1.23
N LEU A 63 -4.24 -12.00 0.09
CA LEU A 63 -4.72 -12.74 -1.09
C LEU A 63 -3.88 -13.99 -1.34
N THR A 64 -4.52 -15.05 -1.80
CA THR A 64 -3.90 -16.25 -2.35
C THR A 64 -4.59 -16.62 -3.67
N PRO A 65 -4.03 -17.52 -4.49
CA PRO A 65 -4.73 -17.99 -5.69
C PRO A 65 -6.09 -18.64 -5.42
N GLU A 66 -6.32 -19.13 -4.18
CA GLU A 66 -7.61 -19.70 -3.78
C GLU A 66 -8.67 -18.62 -3.49
N GLY A 67 -8.24 -17.38 -3.17
CA GLY A 67 -9.11 -16.28 -2.82
C GLY A 67 -8.61 -15.43 -1.64
N ILE A 68 -9.53 -14.70 -0.99
CA ILE A 68 -9.23 -13.82 0.15
C ILE A 68 -9.15 -14.64 1.42
N ARG A 69 -8.06 -14.47 2.14
CA ARG A 69 -7.80 -15.10 3.44
C ARG A 69 -7.63 -14.04 4.54
N VAL A 70 -7.78 -14.47 5.77
CA VAL A 70 -7.44 -13.68 6.96
C VAL A 70 -6.47 -14.45 7.83
N ALA A 71 -5.61 -13.71 8.55
CA ALA A 71 -4.82 -14.19 9.67
C ALA A 71 -5.30 -13.53 10.96
N ASP A 72 -5.53 -14.29 12.01
CA ASP A 72 -5.76 -13.78 13.37
C ASP A 72 -4.45 -13.22 13.92
N THR A 73 -4.42 -11.95 14.29
CA THR A 73 -3.18 -11.24 14.67
C THR A 73 -2.62 -11.66 16.03
N ARG A 74 -3.36 -12.42 16.83
CA ARG A 74 -2.91 -12.95 18.13
C ARG A 74 -2.30 -14.34 18.01
N THR A 75 -2.86 -15.16 17.13
CA THR A 75 -2.44 -16.56 16.96
C THR A 75 -1.70 -16.81 15.66
N TRP A 76 -1.86 -15.92 14.67
CA TRP A 76 -1.40 -16.03 13.28
C TRP A 76 -2.01 -17.22 12.52
N GLN A 77 -3.04 -17.87 13.09
CA GLN A 77 -3.82 -18.87 12.37
C GLN A 77 -4.58 -18.21 11.22
N THR A 78 -4.67 -18.95 10.12
CA THR A 78 -5.28 -18.43 8.89
C THR A 78 -6.54 -19.17 8.52
N ARG A 79 -7.46 -18.50 7.80
CA ARG A 79 -8.63 -19.14 7.21
C ARG A 79 -9.00 -18.47 5.89
N LEU A 80 -9.61 -19.25 4.99
CA LEU A 80 -10.19 -18.72 3.76
C LEU A 80 -11.54 -18.05 4.10
N VAL A 81 -11.75 -16.83 3.57
CA VAL A 81 -13.00 -16.08 3.73
C VAL A 81 -13.84 -16.11 2.46
N LEU A 82 -13.20 -15.84 1.33
CA LEU A 82 -13.84 -15.83 0.03
C LEU A 82 -13.05 -16.72 -0.93
N LYS A 83 -13.68 -17.76 -1.44
CA LYS A 83 -13.11 -18.65 -2.46
C LYS A 83 -13.38 -18.11 -3.87
N GLY A 84 -12.38 -18.10 -4.70
CA GLY A 84 -12.49 -17.74 -6.12
C GLY A 84 -11.41 -16.77 -6.58
N GLN A 85 -11.37 -16.53 -7.89
CA GLN A 85 -10.43 -15.56 -8.47
C GLN A 85 -10.81 -14.15 -8.06
N VAL A 86 -9.83 -13.39 -7.61
CA VAL A 86 -9.90 -11.97 -7.25
C VAL A 86 -8.88 -11.23 -8.11
N ASP A 87 -9.32 -10.20 -8.83
CA ASP A 87 -8.40 -9.37 -9.65
C ASP A 87 -7.43 -8.60 -8.74
N ARG A 88 -7.97 -7.92 -7.70
CA ARG A 88 -7.17 -7.21 -6.70
C ARG A 88 -7.85 -7.25 -5.34
N LEU A 89 -7.09 -7.52 -4.30
CA LEU A 89 -7.45 -7.19 -2.92
C LEU A 89 -7.02 -5.75 -2.67
N LEU A 90 -7.93 -4.91 -2.19
CA LEU A 90 -7.70 -3.47 -2.05
C LEU A 90 -7.27 -3.09 -0.62
N PHE A 91 -8.16 -3.23 0.36
CA PHE A 91 -7.93 -2.86 1.76
C PHE A 91 -9.01 -3.46 2.67
N ALA A 92 -8.76 -3.45 3.96
CA ALA A 92 -9.78 -3.72 4.98
C ALA A 92 -10.63 -2.46 5.25
N GLY A 93 -11.86 -2.65 5.64
CA GLY A 93 -12.75 -1.57 6.05
C GLY A 93 -12.26 -0.87 7.32
N PRO A 94 -12.18 0.48 7.34
CA PRO A 94 -11.75 1.21 8.53
C PRO A 94 -12.81 1.26 9.65
N LYS A 95 -14.08 0.90 9.38
CA LYS A 95 -15.19 0.86 10.34
C LYS A 95 -15.86 -0.49 10.40
N SER A 96 -15.92 -1.23 9.30
CA SER A 96 -16.53 -2.56 9.24
C SER A 96 -15.50 -3.68 9.25
N ARG A 97 -15.94 -4.90 9.52
CA ARG A 97 -15.14 -6.12 9.38
C ARG A 97 -15.26 -6.67 7.95
N SER A 98 -14.95 -5.80 6.97
CA SER A 98 -15.04 -6.15 5.56
C SER A 98 -13.69 -6.03 4.87
N ALA A 99 -13.50 -6.81 3.80
CA ALA A 99 -12.45 -6.58 2.83
C ALA A 99 -13.05 -6.08 1.52
N TYR A 100 -12.36 -5.16 0.87
CA TYR A 100 -12.74 -4.61 -0.42
C TYR A 100 -11.85 -5.20 -1.50
N TYR A 101 -12.44 -5.56 -2.63
CA TYR A 101 -11.73 -6.22 -3.73
C TYR A 101 -12.36 -5.92 -5.08
N THR A 102 -11.65 -6.22 -6.15
CA THR A 102 -12.17 -6.10 -7.52
C THR A 102 -12.27 -7.45 -8.20
N LEU A 103 -13.25 -7.55 -9.10
CA LEU A 103 -13.38 -8.64 -10.06
C LEU A 103 -13.30 -8.04 -11.46
N ARG A 104 -12.55 -8.70 -12.32
CA ARG A 104 -12.43 -8.39 -13.74
C ARG A 104 -12.66 -9.66 -14.55
N ASP A 105 -13.34 -9.54 -15.66
CA ASP A 105 -13.43 -10.63 -16.61
C ASP A 105 -12.02 -10.96 -17.14
N ALA A 106 -11.67 -12.23 -17.19
CA ALA A 106 -10.33 -12.67 -17.62
C ALA A 106 -10.00 -12.29 -19.08
N THR A 107 -11.00 -11.95 -19.88
CA THR A 107 -10.85 -11.49 -21.26
C THR A 107 -10.60 -9.97 -21.37
N VAL A 108 -10.76 -9.23 -20.27
CA VAL A 108 -10.61 -7.78 -20.22
C VAL A 108 -9.19 -7.41 -19.82
N GLU A 109 -8.53 -6.60 -20.64
CA GLU A 109 -7.16 -6.08 -20.34
C GLU A 109 -7.12 -5.25 -19.06
N GLU A 110 -5.93 -5.14 -18.46
CA GLU A 110 -5.70 -4.24 -17.32
C GLU A 110 -6.04 -2.80 -17.71
N GLY A 111 -6.76 -2.09 -16.82
CA GLY A 111 -7.28 -0.75 -17.11
C GLY A 111 -8.69 -0.73 -17.71
N GLY A 112 -9.18 -1.83 -18.27
CA GLY A 112 -10.56 -1.98 -18.76
C GLY A 112 -11.60 -2.14 -17.64
N PRO A 113 -12.88 -2.40 -18.00
CA PRO A 113 -14.00 -2.49 -17.06
C PRO A 113 -13.78 -3.53 -15.95
N PHE A 114 -14.24 -3.21 -14.75
CA PHE A 114 -14.20 -4.10 -13.59
C PHE A 114 -15.34 -3.79 -12.62
N SER A 115 -15.59 -4.69 -11.68
CA SER A 115 -16.55 -4.47 -10.60
C SER A 115 -15.85 -4.40 -9.24
N VAL A 116 -16.38 -3.55 -8.35
CA VAL A 116 -15.91 -3.41 -6.96
C VAL A 116 -16.88 -4.10 -6.03
N TRP A 117 -16.35 -4.84 -5.08
CA TRP A 117 -17.07 -5.65 -4.12
C TRP A 117 -16.55 -5.46 -2.71
N SER A 118 -17.38 -5.74 -1.74
CA SER A 118 -16.99 -5.98 -0.34
C SER A 118 -17.38 -7.39 0.08
N VAL A 119 -16.58 -8.00 0.97
CA VAL A 119 -16.91 -9.25 1.64
C VAL A 119 -16.83 -9.05 3.14
N ASP A 120 -17.85 -9.47 3.86
CA ASP A 120 -17.86 -9.52 5.31
C ASP A 120 -16.94 -10.66 5.79
N LEU A 121 -15.98 -10.35 6.64
CA LEU A 121 -14.91 -11.27 7.03
C LEU A 121 -15.39 -12.37 7.99
N ASP A 122 -16.48 -12.19 8.69
CA ASP A 122 -17.00 -13.17 9.64
C ASP A 122 -17.95 -14.16 8.94
N SER A 123 -18.86 -13.69 8.10
CA SER A 123 -19.87 -14.51 7.41
C SER A 123 -19.44 -14.98 6.01
N GLY A 124 -18.47 -14.33 5.37
CA GLY A 124 -18.10 -14.57 3.98
C GLY A 124 -19.10 -14.03 2.95
N ASN A 125 -20.13 -13.28 3.38
CA ASN A 125 -21.12 -12.72 2.48
C ASN A 125 -20.51 -11.57 1.65
N ALA A 126 -20.60 -11.69 0.32
CA ALA A 126 -20.08 -10.69 -0.60
C ALA A 126 -21.20 -9.82 -1.17
N ARG A 127 -20.91 -8.52 -1.35
CA ARG A 127 -21.82 -7.53 -1.93
C ARG A 127 -21.11 -6.71 -3.00
N LYS A 128 -21.73 -6.63 -4.17
CA LYS A 128 -21.29 -5.72 -5.23
C LYS A 128 -21.57 -4.26 -4.83
N ILE A 129 -20.60 -3.38 -5.06
CA ILE A 129 -20.71 -1.96 -4.82
C ILE A 129 -21.00 -1.23 -6.12
N ALA A 130 -20.15 -1.42 -7.14
CA ALA A 130 -20.28 -0.71 -8.41
C ALA A 130 -19.63 -1.49 -9.56
N ASP A 131 -20.08 -1.19 -10.79
CA ASP A 131 -19.34 -1.46 -12.02
C ASP A 131 -18.64 -0.19 -12.47
N LEU A 132 -17.36 -0.30 -12.79
CA LEU A 132 -16.52 0.82 -13.21
C LEU A 132 -15.98 0.58 -14.62
N PRO A 133 -15.93 1.62 -15.47
CA PRO A 133 -15.55 1.47 -16.87
C PRO A 133 -14.08 1.19 -17.09
N GLY A 134 -13.25 1.41 -16.09
CA GLY A 134 -11.81 1.21 -16.16
C GLY A 134 -11.04 1.88 -15.03
N GLY A 135 -9.72 1.78 -15.08
CA GLY A 135 -8.82 2.36 -14.11
C GLY A 135 -8.61 1.50 -12.87
N ARG A 136 -8.48 2.14 -11.72
CA ARG A 136 -8.20 1.49 -10.42
C ARG A 136 -8.91 2.21 -9.29
N VAL A 137 -9.46 1.46 -8.33
CA VAL A 137 -9.77 1.93 -6.99
C VAL A 137 -8.53 1.77 -6.13
N GLN A 138 -8.15 2.82 -5.38
CA GLN A 138 -6.88 2.87 -4.65
C GLN A 138 -7.05 3.24 -3.17
N SER A 139 -8.20 3.76 -2.75
CA SER A 139 -8.38 4.20 -1.37
C SER A 139 -9.83 4.12 -0.91
N ILE A 140 -10.00 4.06 0.41
CA ILE A 140 -11.26 4.15 1.14
C ILE A 140 -11.13 5.24 2.19
N ASN A 141 -12.19 6.03 2.40
CA ASN A 141 -12.15 7.14 3.35
C ASN A 141 -12.39 6.70 4.80
N ALA A 142 -12.03 7.55 5.74
CA ALA A 142 -11.99 7.26 7.17
C ALA A 142 -13.34 6.85 7.78
N ASP A 143 -14.48 7.26 7.21
CA ASP A 143 -15.84 6.91 7.67
C ASP A 143 -16.46 5.75 6.87
N GLU A 144 -15.73 5.17 5.91
CA GLU A 144 -16.15 4.04 5.07
C GLU A 144 -17.40 4.34 4.23
N THR A 145 -17.50 5.56 3.72
CA THR A 145 -18.62 5.98 2.86
C THR A 145 -18.23 6.11 1.40
N LEU A 146 -16.94 6.37 1.12
CA LEU A 146 -16.41 6.62 -0.21
C LEU A 146 -15.18 5.74 -0.52
N LEU A 147 -15.13 5.28 -1.76
CA LEU A 147 -13.91 4.80 -2.40
C LEU A 147 -13.36 5.91 -3.31
N ALA A 148 -12.06 5.95 -3.53
CA ALA A 148 -11.44 6.82 -4.52
C ALA A 148 -10.61 6.01 -5.54
N GLY A 149 -10.63 6.48 -6.78
CA GLY A 149 -9.90 5.88 -7.87
C GLY A 149 -9.54 6.88 -8.97
N ALA A 150 -8.77 6.41 -9.93
CA ALA A 150 -8.43 7.17 -11.13
C ALA A 150 -8.45 6.28 -12.36
N TYR A 151 -8.76 6.88 -13.51
CA TYR A 151 -8.74 6.21 -14.81
C TYR A 151 -8.27 7.15 -15.91
N GLU A 152 -7.82 6.57 -17.00
CA GLU A 152 -7.51 7.29 -18.24
C GLU A 152 -8.80 7.59 -18.98
N VAL A 153 -9.10 8.88 -19.20
CA VAL A 153 -10.31 9.31 -19.93
C VAL A 153 -10.20 8.90 -21.42
N GLU A 154 -9.00 8.93 -21.93
CA GLU A 154 -8.63 8.45 -23.26
C GLU A 154 -7.44 7.48 -23.11
N PRO A 155 -7.38 6.42 -23.93
CA PRO A 155 -6.24 5.50 -23.87
C PRO A 155 -4.94 6.23 -24.24
N PRO A 156 -3.80 5.86 -23.65
CA PRO A 156 -2.51 6.39 -24.08
C PRO A 156 -2.22 5.99 -25.53
N PRO A 157 -1.35 6.74 -26.24
CA PRO A 157 -0.87 6.34 -27.56
C PRO A 157 -0.40 4.88 -27.57
N PRO A 158 -0.69 4.10 -28.65
CA PRO A 158 -0.43 2.66 -28.69
C PRO A 158 1.04 2.27 -28.41
N ASP A 159 1.99 3.07 -28.82
CA ASP A 159 3.42 2.88 -28.59
C ASP A 159 3.78 3.04 -27.09
N ILE A 160 3.11 3.93 -26.37
CA ILE A 160 3.28 4.12 -24.94
C ILE A 160 2.58 3.00 -24.16
N ALA A 161 1.36 2.64 -24.55
CA ALA A 161 0.64 1.51 -23.96
C ALA A 161 1.44 0.20 -24.07
N ALA A 162 2.09 -0.01 -25.23
CA ALA A 162 2.91 -1.20 -25.46
C ALA A 162 4.16 -1.30 -24.57
N GLN A 163 4.71 -0.18 -24.10
CA GLN A 163 5.89 -0.13 -23.24
C GLN A 163 5.61 -0.51 -21.78
N GLY A 164 4.38 -0.28 -21.28
CA GLY A 164 3.98 -0.45 -19.88
C GLY A 164 3.14 -1.70 -19.62
N ARG A 165 3.35 -2.77 -20.37
CA ARG A 165 2.58 -4.03 -20.21
C ARG A 165 2.97 -4.78 -18.93
N ARG A 166 2.06 -5.64 -18.47
CA ARG A 166 2.37 -6.63 -17.45
C ARG A 166 2.78 -7.94 -18.11
N ASP A 167 3.69 -8.64 -17.45
CA ASP A 167 3.99 -10.03 -17.79
C ASP A 167 2.73 -10.87 -17.59
N PRO A 168 2.24 -11.59 -18.63
CA PRO A 168 0.99 -12.33 -18.55
C PRO A 168 1.05 -13.53 -17.60
N VAL A 169 2.26 -14.00 -17.26
CA VAL A 169 2.46 -15.16 -16.38
C VAL A 169 2.60 -14.74 -14.93
N THR A 170 3.39 -13.70 -14.66
CA THR A 170 3.74 -13.28 -13.29
C THR A 170 2.89 -12.13 -12.78
N GLY A 171 2.16 -11.41 -13.68
CA GLY A 171 1.45 -10.18 -13.36
C GLY A 171 2.35 -9.01 -13.00
N SER A 172 3.67 -9.20 -13.05
CA SER A 172 4.66 -8.16 -12.72
C SER A 172 4.73 -7.11 -13.84
N PRO A 173 5.02 -5.84 -13.54
CA PRO A 173 5.27 -4.84 -14.56
C PRO A 173 6.41 -5.29 -15.47
N ALA A 174 6.18 -5.28 -16.78
CA ALA A 174 7.15 -5.59 -17.80
C ALA A 174 7.35 -4.36 -18.68
N TYR A 175 8.33 -3.53 -18.32
CA TYR A 175 8.68 -2.39 -19.14
C TYR A 175 9.62 -2.83 -20.26
N ALA A 176 9.25 -2.50 -21.50
CA ALA A 176 10.04 -2.79 -22.69
C ALA A 176 10.44 -1.49 -23.41
N GLY A 177 11.64 -1.45 -23.90
CA GLY A 177 12.14 -0.32 -24.69
C GLY A 177 13.49 -0.63 -25.32
N VAL A 178 13.84 0.15 -26.37
CA VAL A 178 15.09 0.05 -27.09
C VAL A 178 15.84 1.36 -26.94
N GLY A 179 17.12 1.29 -26.63
CA GLY A 179 17.99 2.44 -26.52
C GLY A 179 18.36 3.05 -27.88
N PRO A 180 19.02 4.21 -27.89
CA PRO A 180 19.48 4.84 -29.13
C PRO A 180 20.47 3.97 -29.95
N ASP A 181 21.13 3.02 -29.31
CA ASP A 181 22.05 2.07 -29.93
C ASP A 181 21.35 0.82 -30.49
N GLY A 182 20.02 0.78 -30.47
CA GLY A 182 19.21 -0.34 -30.95
C GLY A 182 19.15 -1.53 -30.02
N LYS A 183 19.72 -1.45 -28.78
CA LYS A 183 19.71 -2.57 -27.81
C LYS A 183 18.55 -2.45 -26.81
N PRO A 184 18.06 -3.59 -26.30
CA PRO A 184 17.07 -3.57 -25.21
C PRO A 184 17.58 -2.80 -23.99
N LEU A 185 16.72 -1.96 -23.45
CA LEU A 185 16.98 -1.24 -22.21
C LEU A 185 16.90 -2.18 -20.98
N SER A 186 17.65 -1.86 -19.91
CA SER A 186 17.41 -2.47 -18.62
C SER A 186 16.02 -2.14 -18.10
N PHE A 187 15.48 -2.93 -17.19
CA PHE A 187 14.16 -2.68 -16.58
C PHE A 187 14.01 -1.24 -16.06
N ALA A 188 14.99 -0.75 -15.30
CA ALA A 188 14.96 0.60 -14.75
C ALA A 188 14.99 1.69 -15.82
N ALA A 189 15.80 1.50 -16.88
CA ALA A 189 15.88 2.44 -17.99
C ALA A 189 14.59 2.42 -18.83
N ALA A 190 14.02 1.24 -19.09
CA ALA A 190 12.76 1.10 -19.80
C ALA A 190 11.60 1.72 -19.02
N LYS A 191 11.52 1.49 -17.70
CA LYS A 191 10.54 2.15 -16.82
C LYS A 191 10.69 3.66 -16.87
N GLY A 192 11.91 4.18 -16.77
CA GLY A 192 12.18 5.63 -16.85
C GLY A 192 11.75 6.24 -18.17
N LYS A 193 12.06 5.56 -19.29
CA LYS A 193 11.63 5.97 -20.63
C LYS A 193 10.10 6.01 -20.75
N TRP A 194 9.43 4.94 -20.34
CA TRP A 194 7.98 4.87 -20.38
C TRP A 194 7.32 5.99 -19.55
N MET A 195 7.85 6.29 -18.36
CA MET A 195 7.34 7.38 -17.53
C MET A 195 7.53 8.75 -18.21
N ALA A 196 8.68 8.97 -18.87
CA ALA A 196 8.95 10.22 -19.60
C ALA A 196 8.03 10.36 -20.83
N ASP A 197 7.88 9.29 -21.62
CA ASP A 197 7.01 9.28 -22.80
C ASP A 197 5.54 9.54 -22.40
N ARG A 198 5.09 8.92 -21.31
CA ARG A 198 3.75 9.13 -20.78
C ARG A 198 3.53 10.57 -20.29
N LEU A 199 4.51 11.16 -19.63
CA LEU A 199 4.45 12.56 -19.21
C LEU A 199 4.36 13.50 -20.41
N ALA A 200 5.18 13.25 -21.46
CA ALA A 200 5.17 14.04 -22.68
C ALA A 200 3.84 13.91 -23.46
N ALA A 201 3.22 12.73 -23.43
CA ALA A 201 1.96 12.45 -24.12
C ALA A 201 0.75 13.15 -23.48
N ARG A 202 0.86 13.63 -22.24
CA ARG A 202 -0.21 14.37 -21.54
C ARG A 202 -1.55 13.61 -21.54
N VAL A 203 -1.53 12.31 -21.25
CA VAL A 203 -2.72 11.44 -21.25
C VAL A 203 -3.77 11.98 -20.29
N PRO A 204 -5.01 12.29 -20.76
CA PRO A 204 -6.05 12.82 -19.88
C PRO A 204 -6.51 11.79 -18.86
N MET A 205 -6.51 12.18 -17.59
CA MET A 205 -6.98 11.34 -16.47
C MET A 205 -8.05 12.04 -15.65
N GLU A 206 -8.91 11.23 -15.05
CA GLU A 206 -9.92 11.67 -14.09
C GLU A 206 -9.77 10.88 -12.78
N MET A 207 -9.70 11.62 -11.69
CA MET A 207 -9.84 11.12 -10.33
C MET A 207 -11.31 11.20 -9.92
N TYR A 208 -11.84 10.14 -9.30
CA TYR A 208 -13.23 10.03 -8.94
C TYR A 208 -13.42 9.42 -7.54
N SER A 209 -14.59 9.70 -6.94
CA SER A 209 -15.10 8.95 -5.78
C SER A 209 -16.25 8.03 -6.19
N VAL A 210 -16.48 6.97 -5.39
CA VAL A 210 -17.62 6.06 -5.51
C VAL A 210 -18.29 5.94 -4.15
N SER A 211 -19.57 6.20 -4.08
CA SER A 211 -20.37 5.96 -2.87
C SER A 211 -20.48 4.46 -2.60
N ILE A 212 -20.07 4.01 -1.41
CA ILE A 212 -20.15 2.60 -1.01
C ILE A 212 -21.60 2.16 -0.84
N ALA A 213 -22.50 3.08 -0.46
CA ALA A 213 -23.91 2.80 -0.24
C ALA A 213 -24.69 2.66 -1.56
N THR A 214 -24.42 3.52 -2.55
CA THR A 214 -25.22 3.62 -3.77
C THR A 214 -24.51 3.16 -5.04
N GLY A 215 -23.18 3.03 -5.03
CA GLY A 215 -22.37 2.81 -6.21
C GLY A 215 -22.20 4.01 -7.13
N GLU A 216 -22.77 5.17 -6.76
CA GLU A 216 -22.68 6.39 -7.56
C GLU A 216 -21.23 6.88 -7.65
N ARG A 217 -20.76 7.13 -8.89
CA ARG A 217 -19.44 7.72 -9.15
C ARG A 217 -19.55 9.22 -9.36
N LYS A 218 -18.65 9.98 -8.71
CA LYS A 218 -18.52 11.44 -8.88
C LYS A 218 -17.09 11.82 -9.25
N PRO A 219 -16.88 12.70 -10.25
CA PRO A 219 -15.54 13.22 -10.55
C PRO A 219 -15.04 14.11 -9.40
N ILE A 220 -13.73 14.06 -9.14
CA ILE A 220 -13.05 14.93 -8.17
C ILE A 220 -12.15 15.91 -8.92
N HIS A 221 -11.29 15.40 -9.83
CA HIS A 221 -10.27 16.20 -10.48
C HIS A 221 -9.90 15.62 -11.83
N ARG A 222 -9.56 16.47 -12.80
CA ARG A 222 -9.02 16.10 -14.11
C ARG A 222 -7.67 16.75 -14.32
N ALA A 223 -6.72 15.99 -14.83
CA ALA A 223 -5.38 16.45 -15.19
C ALA A 223 -4.86 15.66 -16.37
N THR A 224 -3.76 16.14 -16.97
CA THR A 224 -2.97 15.41 -17.96
C THR A 224 -1.67 14.88 -17.36
N ASP A 225 -1.49 15.01 -16.04
CA ASP A 225 -0.49 14.31 -15.28
C ASP A 225 -1.03 12.94 -14.86
N TRP A 226 -0.16 11.98 -14.67
CA TRP A 226 -0.59 10.63 -14.27
C TRP A 226 -1.02 10.64 -12.80
N LEU A 227 -2.33 10.66 -12.55
CA LEU A 227 -2.94 10.63 -11.22
C LEU A 227 -2.86 9.22 -10.64
N ASN A 228 -2.07 9.04 -9.59
CA ASN A 228 -1.81 7.74 -8.97
C ASN A 228 -1.64 7.86 -7.44
N HIS A 229 -1.48 6.73 -6.73
CA HIS A 229 -1.26 6.64 -5.29
C HIS A 229 -2.27 7.47 -4.48
N LEU A 230 -3.57 7.30 -4.79
CA LEU A 230 -4.64 7.97 -4.06
C LEU A 230 -4.76 7.39 -2.65
N LEU A 231 -4.71 8.25 -1.63
CA LEU A 231 -4.81 7.85 -0.22
C LEU A 231 -5.66 8.86 0.55
N PHE A 232 -6.82 8.44 1.04
CA PHE A 232 -7.57 9.26 1.98
C PHE A 232 -6.81 9.43 3.30
N SER A 233 -6.95 10.61 3.92
CA SER A 233 -6.52 10.79 5.30
C SER A 233 -7.27 9.81 6.21
N PRO A 234 -6.58 9.10 7.12
CA PRO A 234 -7.23 8.19 8.07
C PRO A 234 -8.08 8.91 9.13
N SER A 235 -8.03 10.24 9.22
CA SER A 235 -8.79 11.04 10.18
C SER A 235 -9.74 12.09 9.56
N ASP A 236 -9.59 12.39 8.27
CA ASP A 236 -10.46 13.34 7.54
C ASP A 236 -11.07 12.65 6.31
N PRO A 237 -12.37 12.28 6.33
CA PRO A 237 -12.99 11.50 5.27
C PRO A 237 -13.13 12.25 3.93
N THR A 238 -12.86 13.54 3.90
CA THR A 238 -12.94 14.38 2.70
C THR A 238 -11.59 14.77 2.11
N LEU A 239 -10.50 14.51 2.83
CA LEU A 239 -9.15 14.88 2.40
C LEU A 239 -8.44 13.69 1.73
N LEU A 240 -8.01 13.88 0.50
CA LEU A 240 -7.34 12.89 -0.33
C LEU A 240 -5.93 13.38 -0.70
N MET A 241 -4.92 12.57 -0.42
CA MET A 241 -3.57 12.72 -0.96
C MET A 241 -3.48 11.92 -2.26
N PHE A 242 -2.71 12.41 -3.22
CA PHE A 242 -2.42 11.72 -4.47
C PHE A 242 -1.07 12.16 -5.05
N CYS A 243 -0.56 11.42 -6.01
CA CYS A 243 0.66 11.81 -6.70
C CYS A 243 0.42 12.14 -8.18
N HIS A 244 1.20 13.09 -8.71
CA HIS A 244 1.52 13.18 -10.12
C HIS A 244 2.67 12.20 -10.38
N GLU A 245 2.37 11.01 -10.89
CA GLU A 245 3.38 10.03 -11.25
C GLU A 245 4.11 10.47 -12.52
N GLY A 246 5.41 10.14 -12.60
CA GLY A 246 6.23 10.53 -13.74
C GLY A 246 7.70 10.29 -13.44
N PRO A 247 8.64 10.78 -14.24
CA PRO A 247 10.03 10.85 -13.84
C PRO A 247 10.14 11.69 -12.56
N TRP A 248 10.50 11.08 -11.45
CA TRP A 248 10.40 11.69 -10.11
C TRP A 248 11.20 12.97 -9.94
N HIS A 249 12.24 13.15 -10.77
CA HIS A 249 13.07 14.36 -10.80
C HIS A 249 12.52 15.46 -11.73
N GLU A 250 11.42 15.22 -12.44
CA GLU A 250 10.80 16.16 -13.38
C GLU A 250 9.41 16.62 -12.95
N VAL A 251 8.77 15.88 -12.02
CA VAL A 251 7.41 16.17 -11.53
C VAL A 251 7.42 16.63 -10.09
N ASP A 252 6.52 17.57 -9.72
CA ASP A 252 6.17 17.83 -8.32
C ASP A 252 5.12 16.80 -7.93
N ARG A 253 5.53 15.79 -7.18
CA ARG A 253 4.80 14.55 -7.05
C ARG A 253 3.61 14.61 -6.11
N ILE A 254 3.74 15.21 -4.92
CA ILE A 254 2.84 15.01 -3.78
C ILE A 254 1.84 16.16 -3.64
N TRP A 255 0.54 15.82 -3.67
CA TRP A 255 -0.56 16.76 -3.65
C TRP A 255 -1.67 16.29 -2.71
N THR A 256 -2.50 17.24 -2.25
CA THR A 256 -3.77 16.95 -1.57
C THR A 256 -4.92 17.71 -2.22
N ILE A 257 -6.13 17.18 -2.10
CA ILE A 257 -7.37 17.75 -2.62
C ILE A 257 -8.55 17.30 -1.77
N ARG A 258 -9.63 18.09 -1.72
CA ARG A 258 -10.91 17.66 -1.15
C ARG A 258 -11.71 16.83 -2.15
N THR A 259 -12.61 15.99 -1.65
CA THR A 259 -13.49 15.15 -2.50
C THR A 259 -14.46 15.94 -3.36
N ASP A 260 -14.69 17.23 -3.07
CA ASP A 260 -15.46 18.17 -3.87
C ASP A 260 -14.62 18.90 -4.95
N GLY A 261 -13.35 18.55 -5.09
CA GLY A 261 -12.41 19.16 -6.03
C GLY A 261 -11.79 20.48 -5.56
N THR A 262 -12.08 20.93 -4.36
CA THR A 262 -11.52 22.17 -3.81
C THR A 262 -10.20 21.94 -3.07
N GLN A 263 -9.51 23.01 -2.70
CA GLN A 263 -8.27 23.01 -1.92
C GLN A 263 -7.14 22.15 -2.49
N LEU A 264 -6.98 22.13 -3.82
CA LEU A 264 -5.84 21.51 -4.45
C LEU A 264 -4.54 22.15 -3.93
N THR A 265 -3.73 21.39 -3.24
CA THR A 265 -2.52 21.89 -2.56
C THR A 265 -1.31 21.02 -2.85
N LYS A 266 -0.22 21.65 -3.28
CA LYS A 266 1.08 21.01 -3.43
C LYS A 266 1.74 20.83 -2.06
N ILE A 267 2.16 19.62 -1.73
CA ILE A 267 2.79 19.31 -0.46
C ILE A 267 4.29 19.56 -0.51
N HIS A 268 4.94 19.15 -1.59
CA HIS A 268 6.37 19.35 -1.80
C HIS A 268 6.64 20.01 -3.14
N THR A 269 7.49 21.03 -3.17
CA THR A 269 8.03 21.66 -4.38
C THR A 269 9.53 21.39 -4.43
N ARG A 270 10.02 20.85 -5.54
CA ARG A 270 11.45 20.64 -5.73
C ARG A 270 12.22 21.94 -5.64
N THR A 271 13.36 21.91 -4.95
CA THR A 271 14.21 23.06 -4.69
C THR A 271 15.52 23.04 -5.47
N MET A 272 15.85 21.89 -6.09
CA MET A 272 17.05 21.71 -6.89
C MET A 272 16.86 20.72 -8.04
N ALA A 273 17.71 20.80 -9.06
CA ALA A 273 17.74 19.83 -10.14
C ALA A 273 18.09 18.43 -9.62
N GLY A 274 17.38 17.41 -10.11
CA GLY A 274 17.58 16.02 -9.69
C GLY A 274 16.99 15.66 -8.32
N GLU A 275 16.32 16.57 -7.63
CA GLU A 275 15.58 16.25 -6.40
C GLU A 275 14.41 15.34 -6.69
N ILE A 276 14.22 14.30 -5.87
CA ILE A 276 13.08 13.40 -5.95
C ILE A 276 12.38 13.26 -4.61
N ALA A 277 11.04 13.25 -4.63
CA ALA A 277 10.19 12.91 -3.50
C ALA A 277 9.31 11.71 -3.89
N GLY A 278 9.06 10.78 -2.99
CA GLY A 278 8.29 9.59 -3.28
C GLY A 278 7.82 8.83 -2.06
N HIS A 279 7.16 7.69 -2.30
CA HIS A 279 6.64 6.77 -1.29
C HIS A 279 5.88 7.49 -0.17
N GLU A 280 5.00 8.40 -0.58
CA GLU A 280 4.19 9.21 0.31
C GLU A 280 3.17 8.38 1.09
N PHE A 281 2.98 8.71 2.36
CA PHE A 281 2.01 8.08 3.24
C PHE A 281 1.51 9.04 4.32
N TRP A 282 0.33 8.75 4.87
CA TRP A 282 -0.19 9.50 6.01
C TRP A 282 0.47 9.06 7.31
N GLY A 283 0.78 10.02 8.16
CA GLY A 283 1.11 9.75 9.55
C GLY A 283 -0.11 9.20 10.30
N SER A 284 0.15 8.53 11.43
CA SER A 284 -0.89 7.97 12.30
C SER A 284 -1.88 9.02 12.82
N ASP A 285 -1.47 10.30 12.86
CA ASP A 285 -2.34 11.44 13.20
C ASP A 285 -3.34 11.81 12.09
N GLY A 286 -3.17 11.26 10.89
CA GLY A 286 -3.97 11.60 9.70
C GLY A 286 -3.86 13.05 9.21
N LYS A 287 -2.90 13.79 9.70
CA LYS A 287 -2.65 15.21 9.40
C LYS A 287 -1.27 15.48 8.84
N THR A 288 -0.31 14.60 9.11
CA THR A 288 1.06 14.70 8.63
C THR A 288 1.25 13.82 7.39
N VAL A 289 1.75 14.40 6.31
CA VAL A 289 2.20 13.67 5.12
C VAL A 289 3.68 13.40 5.27
N TRP A 290 4.06 12.12 5.24
CA TRP A 290 5.45 11.64 5.24
C TRP A 290 5.84 11.14 3.86
N TYR A 291 7.12 11.29 3.49
CA TYR A 291 7.67 10.85 2.22
C TYR A 291 9.19 10.75 2.28
N ASP A 292 9.80 9.94 1.44
CA ASP A 292 11.24 9.96 1.23
C ASP A 292 11.64 11.07 0.25
N LEU A 293 12.78 11.70 0.54
CA LEU A 293 13.31 12.81 -0.24
C LEU A 293 14.79 12.55 -0.50
N GLN A 294 15.21 12.61 -1.77
CA GLN A 294 16.63 12.53 -2.16
C GLN A 294 17.08 13.86 -2.77
N MET A 295 18.19 14.37 -2.31
CA MET A 295 18.70 15.70 -2.70
C MET A 295 20.19 15.66 -3.03
N PRO A 296 20.56 15.53 -4.33
CA PRO A 296 19.75 15.10 -5.49
C PRO A 296 19.53 13.57 -5.48
N ARG A 297 18.93 13.02 -6.54
CA ARG A 297 18.77 11.55 -6.74
C ARG A 297 20.11 10.83 -6.54
N GLY A 298 20.11 9.82 -5.66
CA GLY A 298 21.32 9.09 -5.25
C GLY A 298 22.23 9.85 -4.29
N GLY A 299 21.86 11.06 -3.89
CA GLY A 299 22.51 11.81 -2.83
C GLY A 299 21.95 11.50 -1.44
N THR A 300 21.97 12.51 -0.54
CA THR A 300 21.42 12.35 0.81
C THR A 300 19.94 12.06 0.76
N THR A 301 19.52 11.02 1.49
CA THR A 301 18.11 10.63 1.64
C THR A 301 17.60 11.12 2.98
N TRP A 302 16.34 11.56 2.96
CA TRP A 302 15.63 12.09 4.14
C TRP A 302 14.26 11.44 4.25
N LEU A 303 13.83 11.11 5.45
CA LEU A 303 12.42 10.90 5.77
C LEU A 303 11.85 12.27 6.18
N THR A 304 10.96 12.80 5.36
CA THR A 304 10.44 14.16 5.48
C THR A 304 8.96 14.13 5.85
N GLY A 305 8.54 14.97 6.80
CA GLY A 305 7.16 15.11 7.23
C GLY A 305 6.69 16.55 7.15
N ARG A 306 5.42 16.73 6.76
CA ARG A 306 4.73 18.03 6.80
C ARG A 306 3.36 17.87 7.41
N ASN A 307 3.14 18.50 8.56
CA ASN A 307 1.80 18.57 9.18
C ASN A 307 0.95 19.65 8.50
N LEU A 308 -0.18 19.27 7.95
CA LEU A 308 -1.04 20.17 7.18
C LEU A 308 -1.86 21.11 8.06
N ALA A 309 -2.06 20.78 9.33
CA ALA A 309 -2.84 21.59 10.26
C ALA A 309 -1.97 22.66 10.96
N THR A 310 -0.73 22.31 11.36
CA THR A 310 0.16 23.21 12.11
C THR A 310 1.19 23.89 11.22
N GLY A 311 1.47 23.35 10.03
CA GLY A 311 2.57 23.80 9.16
C GLY A 311 3.97 23.39 9.63
N GLU A 312 4.07 22.57 10.67
CA GLU A 312 5.34 22.01 11.12
C GLU A 312 5.92 21.07 10.07
N GLN A 313 7.24 21.07 9.95
CA GLN A 313 7.97 20.24 9.00
C GLN A 313 9.17 19.58 9.69
N TRP A 314 9.39 18.30 9.35
CA TRP A 314 10.55 17.54 9.83
C TRP A 314 11.35 16.99 8.66
N ARG A 315 12.68 16.87 8.90
CA ARG A 315 13.57 16.23 7.96
C ARG A 315 14.61 15.41 8.73
N TYR A 316 14.37 14.10 8.76
CA TYR A 316 15.27 13.14 9.41
C TYR A 316 16.21 12.53 8.38
N GLU A 317 17.52 12.68 8.60
CA GLU A 317 18.52 12.06 7.73
C GLU A 317 18.42 10.53 7.82
N VAL A 318 18.37 9.87 6.66
CA VAL A 318 18.37 8.42 6.50
C VAL A 318 19.79 7.99 6.16
N ALA A 319 20.48 7.37 7.11
CA ALA A 319 21.81 6.81 6.86
C ALA A 319 21.72 5.68 5.81
N ARG A 320 22.85 5.41 5.14
CA ARG A 320 22.88 4.42 4.05
C ARG A 320 22.36 3.04 4.46
N GLU A 321 22.69 2.60 5.68
CA GLU A 321 22.27 1.33 6.25
C GLU A 321 20.79 1.32 6.68
N GLN A 322 20.15 2.48 6.77
CA GLN A 322 18.72 2.65 7.06
C GLN A 322 17.88 2.77 5.80
N ALA A 323 18.53 2.83 4.62
CA ALA A 323 17.84 2.98 3.35
C ALA A 323 16.80 1.85 3.17
N SER A 324 15.58 2.25 2.84
CA SER A 324 14.43 1.38 2.67
C SER A 324 13.68 1.77 1.42
N TYR A 325 13.00 0.81 0.79
CA TYR A 325 12.08 1.12 -0.31
C TYR A 325 10.86 1.86 0.24
N HIS A 326 10.34 1.40 1.39
CA HIS A 326 9.18 2.00 2.02
C HIS A 326 9.43 2.27 3.51
N PHE A 327 8.79 3.33 3.99
CA PHE A 327 8.69 3.66 5.40
C PHE A 327 7.22 3.66 5.81
N SER A 328 6.92 3.27 7.05
CA SER A 328 5.61 3.43 7.66
C SER A 328 5.75 3.92 9.10
N GLN A 329 4.71 4.52 9.68
CA GLN A 329 4.74 5.03 11.04
C GLN A 329 3.95 4.10 11.97
N SER A 330 4.44 3.93 13.21
CA SER A 330 3.75 3.17 14.26
C SER A 330 2.41 3.81 14.61
N PRO A 331 1.42 3.03 15.09
CA PRO A 331 0.11 3.56 15.45
C PRO A 331 0.13 4.70 16.47
N ASP A 332 1.09 4.70 17.39
CA ASP A 332 1.30 5.74 18.39
C ASP A 332 2.11 6.97 17.86
N GLY A 333 2.59 6.89 16.62
CA GLY A 333 3.37 7.94 15.97
C GLY A 333 4.81 8.11 16.46
N GLN A 334 5.29 7.24 17.36
CA GLN A 334 6.60 7.42 18.00
C GLN A 334 7.76 6.83 17.19
N LEU A 335 7.47 5.85 16.35
CA LEU A 335 8.47 5.13 15.57
C LEU A 335 8.10 5.13 14.09
N PHE A 336 9.10 4.93 13.26
CA PHE A 336 8.91 4.48 11.89
C PHE A 336 9.43 3.06 11.73
N SER A 337 9.02 2.38 10.67
CA SER A 337 9.67 1.16 10.19
C SER A 337 10.20 1.38 8.78
N GLY A 338 11.23 0.61 8.43
CA GLY A 338 11.75 0.52 7.08
C GLY A 338 11.88 -0.93 6.65
N ASP A 339 11.59 -1.21 5.38
CA ASP A 339 11.61 -2.56 4.81
C ASP A 339 12.92 -2.93 4.12
N GLY A 340 13.96 -2.12 4.34
CA GLY A 340 15.27 -2.34 3.76
C GLY A 340 15.33 -2.06 2.26
N GLY A 341 16.45 -2.41 1.69
CA GLY A 341 16.77 -2.21 0.27
C GLY A 341 18.16 -2.77 -0.04
N ASN A 342 18.70 -2.45 -1.20
CA ASN A 342 20.00 -2.97 -1.61
C ASN A 342 21.17 -2.59 -0.68
N ALA A 343 21.07 -1.47 0.06
CA ALA A 343 22.11 -0.99 0.95
C ALA A 343 21.90 -1.43 2.42
N GLY A 344 20.66 -1.64 2.84
CA GLY A 344 20.30 -2.06 4.19
C GLY A 344 19.26 -3.18 4.12
N LYS A 345 19.67 -4.43 4.32
CA LYS A 345 18.80 -5.62 4.18
C LYS A 345 18.18 -6.02 5.52
N TRP A 346 17.35 -5.15 6.07
CA TRP A 346 16.73 -5.33 7.39
C TRP A 346 15.30 -4.81 7.40
N ILE A 347 14.40 -5.51 8.10
CA ILE A 347 13.25 -4.82 8.68
C ILE A 347 13.77 -4.10 9.91
N SER A 348 13.55 -2.79 9.95
CA SER A 348 14.10 -1.91 10.98
C SER A 348 13.01 -1.08 11.65
N LEU A 349 13.16 -0.84 12.96
CA LEU A 349 12.49 0.25 13.66
C LEU A 349 13.41 1.47 13.64
N LEU A 350 12.84 2.63 13.41
CA LEU A 350 13.55 3.90 13.27
C LEU A 350 12.92 4.91 14.23
N LYS A 351 13.66 5.28 15.27
CA LYS A 351 13.23 6.29 16.24
C LYS A 351 13.66 7.68 15.77
N PRO A 352 12.72 8.59 15.50
CA PRO A 352 13.07 9.96 15.14
C PRO A 352 13.62 10.74 16.34
N VAL A 353 14.75 11.41 16.13
CA VAL A 353 15.39 12.29 17.12
C VAL A 353 15.57 13.67 16.48
N ALA A 354 14.67 14.58 16.80
CA ALA A 354 14.76 15.96 16.35
C ALA A 354 15.89 16.69 17.09
N ARG A 355 16.61 17.56 16.40
CA ARG A 355 17.68 18.37 17.00
C ARG A 355 17.13 19.60 17.72
N GLU A 356 15.99 20.10 17.28
CA GLU A 356 15.33 21.31 17.77
C GLU A 356 13.84 21.08 17.97
N LYS A 357 13.18 21.97 18.70
CA LYS A 357 11.71 21.96 18.76
C LYS A 357 11.12 22.44 17.43
N PRO A 358 10.01 21.84 16.97
CA PRO A 358 9.35 22.28 15.76
C PRO A 358 8.94 23.76 15.82
N VAL A 359 9.17 24.46 14.71
CA VAL A 359 8.73 25.85 14.52
C VAL A 359 7.91 25.88 13.20
N PRO A 360 6.65 26.32 13.24
CA PRO A 360 5.83 26.40 12.03
C PRO A 360 6.50 27.17 10.91
N GLY A 361 6.47 26.63 9.69
CA GLY A 361 7.09 27.23 8.51
C GLY A 361 8.59 26.97 8.36
N LEU A 362 9.26 26.40 9.37
CA LEU A 362 10.66 25.97 9.29
C LEU A 362 10.79 24.45 9.32
N ILE A 363 11.87 23.96 8.70
CA ILE A 363 12.21 22.53 8.73
C ILE A 363 12.96 22.24 10.04
N THR A 364 12.42 21.31 10.83
CA THR A 364 13.08 20.76 12.02
C THR A 364 14.01 19.63 11.62
N PRO A 365 15.33 19.79 11.70
CA PRO A 365 16.29 18.75 11.34
C PRO A 365 16.39 17.68 12.42
N GLY A 366 16.73 16.45 12.01
CA GLY A 366 16.93 15.35 12.93
C GLY A 366 17.66 14.17 12.31
N ARG A 367 17.72 13.08 13.05
CA ARG A 367 18.26 11.80 12.63
C ARG A 367 17.33 10.67 13.05
N LEU A 368 17.60 9.48 12.55
CA LEU A 368 16.91 8.25 12.92
C LEU A 368 17.87 7.36 13.73
N GLU A 369 17.41 6.88 14.88
CA GLU A 369 18.08 5.81 15.63
C GLU A 369 17.44 4.47 15.24
N THR A 370 18.28 3.45 14.99
CA THR A 370 17.83 2.19 14.36
C THR A 370 17.90 1.02 15.33
N VAL A 371 16.82 0.23 15.33
CA VAL A 371 16.79 -1.13 15.89
C VAL A 371 16.45 -2.10 14.75
N ARG A 372 17.33 -3.04 14.46
CA ARG A 372 17.10 -4.11 13.47
C ARG A 372 16.21 -5.19 14.10
N VAL A 373 15.13 -5.58 13.41
CA VAL A 373 14.17 -6.53 13.97
C VAL A 373 14.04 -7.82 13.16
N ALA A 374 14.32 -7.82 11.87
CA ALA A 374 14.41 -9.06 11.08
C ALA A 374 15.50 -8.97 10.01
N ASP A 375 16.25 -10.06 9.81
CA ASP A 375 17.32 -10.17 8.81
C ASP A 375 16.73 -10.48 7.43
N LEU A 376 16.96 -9.58 6.48
CA LEU A 376 16.62 -9.74 5.07
C LEU A 376 17.85 -9.98 4.19
N GLY A 377 18.97 -10.47 4.74
CA GLY A 377 20.24 -10.64 4.03
C GLY A 377 20.13 -11.48 2.73
N LYS A 378 19.20 -12.43 2.71
CA LYS A 378 18.90 -13.29 1.54
C LYS A 378 17.74 -12.77 0.66
N GLN A 379 17.16 -11.62 0.97
CA GLN A 379 16.04 -11.05 0.21
C GLN A 379 16.48 -10.70 -1.22
N ASP A 380 15.70 -11.17 -2.19
CA ASP A 380 15.67 -10.63 -3.54
C ASP A 380 14.59 -9.55 -3.61
N TYR A 381 15.01 -8.31 -3.81
CA TYR A 381 14.14 -7.13 -3.83
C TYR A 381 13.36 -6.95 -5.16
N THR A 382 13.29 -7.97 -6.01
CA THR A 382 12.21 -8.08 -7.00
C THR A 382 10.85 -8.29 -6.31
N LEU A 383 10.87 -8.76 -5.05
CA LEU A 383 9.75 -8.78 -4.11
C LEU A 383 9.98 -7.73 -3.03
N GLU A 384 9.20 -6.66 -3.05
CA GLU A 384 9.20 -5.62 -2.02
C GLU A 384 8.50 -6.12 -0.75
N PRO A 385 9.09 -5.93 0.44
CA PRO A 385 8.51 -6.44 1.68
C PRO A 385 7.21 -5.78 2.10
N ASN A 386 7.02 -4.48 1.85
CA ASN A 386 5.76 -3.77 2.13
C ASN A 386 5.27 -3.98 3.58
N GLN A 387 6.06 -3.55 4.55
CA GLN A 387 5.81 -3.79 5.97
C GLN A 387 4.63 -2.97 6.52
N HIS A 388 3.91 -3.56 7.48
CA HIS A 388 2.80 -2.94 8.21
C HIS A 388 2.93 -3.18 9.70
N PHE A 389 2.79 -2.13 10.51
CA PHE A 389 2.56 -2.30 11.94
C PHE A 389 1.19 -2.92 12.20
N THR A 390 1.09 -3.86 13.14
CA THR A 390 -0.23 -4.23 13.68
C THR A 390 -0.83 -3.04 14.44
N PRO A 391 -2.16 -2.89 14.49
CA PRO A 391 -2.81 -1.78 15.17
C PRO A 391 -2.47 -1.63 16.65
N ASP A 392 -2.07 -2.72 17.33
CA ASP A 392 -1.58 -2.71 18.72
C ASP A 392 -0.08 -2.37 18.84
N GLY A 393 0.62 -2.16 17.72
CA GLY A 393 2.03 -1.80 17.67
C GLY A 393 3.01 -2.91 18.09
N LYS A 394 2.55 -4.17 18.28
CA LYS A 394 3.40 -5.24 18.78
C LYS A 394 4.15 -6.02 17.72
N TRP A 395 3.70 -5.95 16.47
CA TRP A 395 4.26 -6.71 15.38
C TRP A 395 4.45 -5.84 14.14
N LEU A 396 5.41 -6.23 13.30
CA LEU A 396 5.50 -5.83 11.90
C LEU A 396 5.22 -7.05 11.02
N VAL A 397 4.25 -6.91 10.11
CA VAL A 397 3.97 -7.92 9.09
C VAL A 397 4.63 -7.49 7.79
N TYR A 398 5.24 -8.41 7.06
CA TYR A 398 5.95 -8.13 5.82
C TYR A 398 5.99 -9.36 4.90
N ARG A 399 6.25 -9.16 3.62
CA ARG A 399 6.55 -10.25 2.67
C ARG A 399 8.05 -10.39 2.49
N ALA A 400 8.51 -11.62 2.37
CA ALA A 400 9.92 -11.88 2.06
C ALA A 400 10.08 -13.19 1.29
N ASN A 401 11.22 -13.32 0.59
CA ASN A 401 11.64 -14.53 -0.12
C ASN A 401 12.96 -15.09 0.43
N VAL A 402 13.29 -14.77 1.67
CA VAL A 402 14.54 -15.13 2.34
C VAL A 402 14.76 -16.65 2.48
N GLU A 403 13.69 -17.44 2.40
CA GLU A 403 13.71 -18.91 2.41
C GLU A 403 13.61 -19.50 0.98
N GLY A 404 13.88 -18.70 -0.07
CA GLY A 404 13.90 -19.13 -1.47
C GLY A 404 12.51 -19.10 -2.15
N LYS A 405 11.44 -18.74 -1.45
CA LYS A 405 10.08 -18.55 -1.98
C LYS A 405 9.40 -17.40 -1.26
N PRO A 406 8.46 -16.69 -1.92
CA PRO A 406 7.64 -15.66 -1.28
C PRO A 406 6.80 -16.22 -0.14
N ALA A 407 6.84 -15.56 1.02
CA ALA A 407 5.98 -15.85 2.16
C ALA A 407 5.60 -14.57 2.92
N ILE A 408 4.56 -14.63 3.73
CA ILE A 408 4.13 -13.57 4.64
C ILE A 408 4.64 -13.90 6.02
N TYR A 409 5.31 -12.96 6.65
CA TYR A 409 5.91 -13.08 7.97
C TYR A 409 5.38 -12.01 8.92
N ALA A 410 5.43 -12.29 10.22
CA ALA A 410 5.34 -11.30 11.28
C ALA A 410 6.59 -11.37 12.16
N VAL A 411 7.13 -10.22 12.55
CA VAL A 411 8.19 -10.11 13.57
C VAL A 411 7.65 -9.37 14.78
N GLU A 412 7.85 -9.98 15.96
CA GLU A 412 7.50 -9.38 17.25
C GLU A 412 8.46 -8.23 17.56
N LEU A 413 7.90 -7.10 17.98
CA LEU A 413 8.70 -5.89 18.24
C LEU A 413 9.23 -5.89 19.67
N PRO A 414 10.43 -5.34 19.90
CA PRO A 414 10.94 -5.15 21.25
C PRO A 414 10.05 -4.16 22.01
N HIS A 415 9.84 -4.45 23.29
CA HIS A 415 9.08 -3.63 24.24
C HIS A 415 9.88 -2.42 24.72
#